data_e49f0176da7c74c80961ece9c4a47a82
#
_entry.id   e49f0176da7c74c80961ece9c4a47a82
#
_cell.length_a   1.000
_cell.length_b   1.000
_cell.length_c   1.000
_cell.angle_alpha   90.00
_cell.angle_beta   90.00
_cell.angle_gamma   90.00
#
_symmetry.space_group_name_H-M   'P 1'
#
loop_
_entity.id
_entity.type
_entity.pdbx_description
1 polymer ?
#
loop_
_entity_poly.entity_id
_entity_poly.type
_entity_poly.pdbx_seq_one_letter_code
_entity_poly.pdbx_strand_id
1 'polypeptide(L)'
;LNKARRGESYVTPPTGYIWGGKGLELDPDESVRCAVQAVFDRFVVEPSARAVQRWALQANFLMPTRDRATSELRWKPLGNVRLNSMLRNPMYAGVYVFGRHPVRTVLVDGRIRRVRVRIDEPSAWPVRLDKAHAAYITWETYVSNCEKLRENTTQAGRATRGAPREGSALLAGVAICGRCGRRTSAAARS
;
A
#
# COMPACT_ATOMS: atom_id res chain seq x y z
N LEU A 1 -10.98 15.22 17.09
CA LEU A 1 -10.51 16.06 15.97
C LEU A 1 -9.49 17.11 16.42
N ASN A 2 -9.66 17.78 17.57
CA ASN A 2 -8.73 18.84 18.00
C ASN A 2 -7.30 18.35 18.25
N LYS A 3 -7.10 17.21 18.91
CA LYS A 3 -5.77 16.59 19.08
C LYS A 3 -5.13 16.21 17.72
N ALA A 4 -5.95 15.70 16.78
CA ALA A 4 -5.44 15.34 15.46
C ALA A 4 -5.01 16.57 14.65
N ARG A 5 -5.72 17.70 14.75
CA ARG A 5 -5.35 18.97 14.09
C ARG A 5 -4.03 19.54 14.61
N ARG A 6 -3.65 19.23 15.86
CA ARG A 6 -2.36 19.62 16.45
C ARG A 6 -1.26 18.59 16.23
N GLY A 7 -1.56 17.47 15.54
CA GLY A 7 -0.61 16.38 15.34
C GLY A 7 -0.36 15.52 16.59
N GLU A 8 -1.11 15.74 17.66
CA GLU A 8 -0.92 15.09 18.97
C GLU A 8 -1.62 13.72 19.08
N SER A 9 -2.39 13.31 18.06
CA SER A 9 -3.03 12.00 18.09
C SER A 9 -2.02 10.89 17.83
N TYR A 10 -1.93 9.95 18.76
CA TYR A 10 -1.05 8.81 18.62
C TYR A 10 -1.44 7.98 17.39
N VAL A 11 -0.46 7.73 16.55
CA VAL A 11 -0.56 6.83 15.39
C VAL A 11 0.52 5.76 15.57
N THR A 12 0.19 4.51 15.29
CA THR A 12 1.23 3.46 15.28
C THR A 12 2.28 3.80 14.22
N PRO A 13 3.56 3.95 14.58
CA PRO A 13 4.59 4.28 13.62
C PRO A 13 4.65 3.23 12.51
N PRO A 14 4.69 3.65 11.24
CA PRO A 14 4.97 2.73 10.17
C PRO A 14 6.43 2.27 10.24
N THR A 15 6.76 1.18 9.54
CA THR A 15 8.14 0.69 9.46
C THR A 15 9.10 1.80 9.03
N GLY A 16 10.22 1.93 9.72
CA GLY A 16 11.20 2.98 9.47
C GLY A 16 11.00 4.24 10.31
N TYR A 17 9.97 4.25 11.18
CA TYR A 17 9.73 5.32 12.12
C TYR A 17 9.58 4.81 13.54
N ILE A 18 9.94 5.65 14.49
CA ILE A 18 9.72 5.47 15.92
C ILE A 18 9.11 6.73 16.53
N TRP A 19 8.49 6.60 17.69
CA TRP A 19 8.15 7.75 18.53
C TRP A 19 9.38 8.16 19.33
N GLY A 20 9.89 9.35 19.05
CA GLY A 20 10.98 9.98 19.80
C GLY A 20 10.49 11.13 20.67
N GLY A 21 11.43 11.88 21.23
CA GLY A 21 11.12 13.01 22.13
C GLY A 21 10.44 14.20 21.45
N LYS A 22 10.62 14.35 20.14
CA LYS A 22 10.02 15.43 19.32
C LYS A 22 8.84 14.97 18.46
N GLY A 23 8.34 13.76 18.68
CA GLY A 23 7.25 13.19 17.89
C GLY A 23 7.69 11.98 17.04
N LEU A 24 7.18 11.88 15.82
CA LEU A 24 7.54 10.82 14.90
C LEU A 24 8.90 11.11 14.26
N GLU A 25 9.86 10.23 14.49
CA GLU A 25 11.26 10.35 14.02
C GLU A 25 11.62 9.14 13.15
N LEU A 26 12.64 9.29 12.30
CA LEU A 26 13.19 8.16 11.55
C LEU A 26 13.77 7.13 12.52
N ASP A 27 13.67 5.86 12.17
CA ASP A 27 14.29 4.78 12.97
C ASP A 27 15.80 5.05 13.10
N PRO A 28 16.38 4.98 14.30
CA PRO A 28 17.82 5.21 14.50
C PRO A 28 18.69 4.17 13.80
N ASP A 29 18.14 2.96 13.58
CA ASP A 29 18.84 1.88 12.88
C ASP A 29 18.94 2.21 11.39
N GLU A 30 20.15 2.38 10.90
CA GLU A 30 20.44 2.66 9.51
C GLU A 30 19.99 1.54 8.57
N SER A 31 20.13 0.28 9.00
CA SER A 31 19.69 -0.88 8.21
C SER A 31 18.18 -0.85 7.96
N VAL A 32 17.40 -0.40 8.95
CA VAL A 32 15.95 -0.20 8.82
C VAL A 32 15.65 0.89 7.82
N ARG A 33 16.35 2.04 7.92
CA ARG A 33 16.14 3.15 6.99
C ARG A 33 16.51 2.77 5.56
N CYS A 34 17.66 2.13 5.36
CA CYS A 34 18.09 1.64 4.04
C CYS A 34 17.09 0.66 3.44
N ALA A 35 16.56 -0.28 4.24
CA ALA A 35 15.56 -1.23 3.74
C ALA A 35 14.27 -0.53 3.29
N VAL A 36 13.80 0.48 4.03
CA VAL A 36 12.63 1.27 3.64
C VAL A 36 12.90 2.05 2.36
N GLN A 37 14.03 2.74 2.28
CA GLN A 37 14.43 3.52 1.11
C GLN A 37 14.54 2.64 -0.13
N ALA A 38 15.18 1.48 -0.04
CA ALA A 38 15.34 0.54 -1.14
C ALA A 38 14.01 0.09 -1.76
N VAL A 39 12.95 -0.05 -0.96
CA VAL A 39 11.61 -0.38 -1.47
C VAL A 39 11.05 0.75 -2.34
N PHE A 40 11.20 2.01 -1.90
CA PHE A 40 10.72 3.16 -2.67
C PHE A 40 11.53 3.37 -3.94
N ASP A 41 12.86 3.29 -3.85
CA ASP A 41 13.76 3.44 -5.01
C ASP A 41 13.46 2.34 -6.04
N ARG A 42 13.25 1.11 -5.58
CA ARG A 42 12.90 0.02 -6.47
C ARG A 42 11.55 0.22 -7.13
N PHE A 43 10.54 0.77 -6.43
CA PHE A 43 9.24 1.04 -7.00
C PHE A 43 9.25 2.15 -8.06
N VAL A 44 10.20 3.07 -8.01
CA VAL A 44 10.38 4.09 -9.07
C VAL A 44 10.71 3.42 -10.40
N VAL A 45 11.64 2.45 -10.40
CA VAL A 45 12.13 1.79 -11.63
C VAL A 45 11.26 0.62 -12.09
N GLU A 46 10.62 -0.09 -11.17
CA GLU A 46 9.78 -1.25 -11.52
C GLU A 46 8.40 -0.83 -12.05
N PRO A 47 7.81 -1.56 -13.00
CA PRO A 47 6.52 -1.18 -13.60
C PRO A 47 5.33 -1.34 -12.63
N SER A 48 5.45 -2.16 -11.59
CA SER A 48 4.33 -2.43 -10.67
C SER A 48 4.80 -2.90 -9.28
N ALA A 49 3.93 -2.83 -8.28
CA ALA A 49 4.18 -3.40 -6.96
C ALA A 49 4.45 -4.92 -7.01
N ARG A 50 3.83 -5.63 -7.95
CA ARG A 50 4.09 -7.06 -8.14
C ARG A 50 5.52 -7.33 -8.65
N ALA A 51 6.04 -6.46 -9.52
CA ALA A 51 7.42 -6.55 -9.99
C ALA A 51 8.42 -6.31 -8.85
N VAL A 52 8.17 -5.32 -7.99
CA VAL A 52 8.96 -5.09 -6.77
C VAL A 52 8.93 -6.31 -5.84
N GLN A 53 7.77 -6.92 -5.64
CA GLN A 53 7.66 -8.12 -4.82
C GLN A 53 8.46 -9.29 -5.40
N ARG A 54 8.41 -9.47 -6.72
CA ARG A 54 9.17 -10.52 -7.42
C ARG A 54 10.68 -10.29 -7.24
N TRP A 55 11.13 -9.06 -7.44
CA TRP A 55 12.52 -8.67 -7.17
C TRP A 55 12.91 -8.97 -5.72
N ALA A 56 12.07 -8.60 -4.75
CA ALA A 56 12.36 -8.83 -3.35
C ALA A 56 12.52 -10.32 -3.01
N LEU A 57 11.69 -11.18 -3.62
CA LEU A 57 11.81 -12.63 -3.47
C LEU A 57 13.08 -13.17 -4.11
N GLN A 58 13.41 -12.74 -5.33
CA GLN A 58 14.62 -13.19 -6.05
C GLN A 58 15.91 -12.74 -5.34
N ALA A 59 15.91 -11.54 -4.77
CA ALA A 59 17.04 -10.99 -4.04
C ALA A 59 17.10 -11.44 -2.57
N ASN A 60 16.18 -12.31 -2.11
CA ASN A 60 16.03 -12.65 -0.70
C ASN A 60 15.92 -11.40 0.21
N PHE A 61 15.30 -10.35 -0.30
CA PHE A 61 15.20 -9.09 0.39
C PHE A 61 14.25 -9.17 1.59
N LEU A 62 14.75 -8.80 2.75
CA LEU A 62 13.98 -8.82 3.99
C LEU A 62 13.61 -7.40 4.42
N MET A 63 12.42 -7.26 4.97
CA MET A 63 11.92 -6.02 5.55
C MET A 63 11.87 -6.09 7.07
N PRO A 64 12.37 -5.05 7.76
CA PRO A 64 12.33 -5.00 9.21
C PRO A 64 10.91 -4.86 9.73
N THR A 65 10.58 -5.56 10.79
CA THR A 65 9.29 -5.49 11.49
C THR A 65 9.57 -5.43 12.98
N ARG A 66 9.07 -4.39 13.66
CA ARG A 66 9.13 -4.36 15.12
C ARG A 66 7.93 -5.10 15.72
N ASP A 67 8.20 -5.98 16.65
CA ASP A 67 7.16 -6.58 17.47
C ASP A 67 6.50 -5.48 18.32
N ARG A 68 5.16 -5.51 18.42
CA ARG A 68 4.42 -4.46 19.14
C ARG A 68 4.56 -4.55 20.65
N ALA A 69 4.76 -5.75 21.18
CA ALA A 69 4.84 -6.00 22.63
C ALA A 69 6.27 -5.85 23.15
N THR A 70 7.25 -6.38 22.38
CA THR A 70 8.66 -6.45 22.82
C THR A 70 9.53 -5.38 22.20
N SER A 71 9.03 -4.66 21.17
CA SER A 71 9.83 -3.74 20.34
C SER A 71 11.01 -4.41 19.62
N GLU A 72 11.09 -5.73 19.67
CA GLU A 72 12.15 -6.51 19.04
C GLU A 72 12.10 -6.36 17.51
N LEU A 73 13.25 -6.16 16.91
CA LEU A 73 13.39 -6.07 15.45
C LEU A 73 13.51 -7.46 14.84
N ARG A 74 12.62 -7.79 13.92
CA ARG A 74 12.63 -9.04 13.16
C ARG A 74 12.62 -8.73 11.67
N TRP A 75 13.40 -9.49 10.90
CA TRP A 75 13.46 -9.38 9.45
C TRP A 75 12.58 -10.44 8.80
N LYS A 76 11.69 -10.03 7.92
CA LYS A 76 10.70 -10.91 7.25
C LYS A 76 10.65 -10.60 5.75
N PRO A 77 10.34 -11.59 4.90
CA PRO A 77 10.10 -11.34 3.48
C PRO A 77 9.05 -10.25 3.23
N LEU A 78 9.26 -9.46 2.19
CA LEU A 78 8.35 -8.38 1.81
C LEU A 78 7.08 -8.94 1.18
N GLY A 79 5.98 -8.99 1.95
CA GLY A 79 4.67 -9.42 1.47
C GLY A 79 3.93 -8.32 0.70
N ASN A 80 3.07 -8.73 -0.25
CA ASN A 80 2.32 -7.81 -1.11
C ASN A 80 1.42 -6.82 -0.34
N VAL A 81 0.75 -7.29 0.71
CA VAL A 81 -0.11 -6.43 1.55
C VAL A 81 0.71 -5.32 2.20
N ARG A 82 1.87 -5.66 2.75
CA ARG A 82 2.77 -4.71 3.39
C ARG A 82 3.33 -3.70 2.39
N LEU A 83 3.81 -4.17 1.24
CA LEU A 83 4.31 -3.32 0.16
C LEU A 83 3.25 -2.30 -0.28
N ASN A 84 2.05 -2.76 -0.60
CA ASN A 84 0.96 -1.86 -0.98
C ASN A 84 0.57 -0.87 0.12
N SER A 85 0.61 -1.30 1.39
CA SER A 85 0.35 -0.42 2.52
C SER A 85 1.41 0.67 2.65
N MET A 86 2.70 0.34 2.46
CA MET A 86 3.81 1.29 2.48
C MET A 86 3.68 2.32 1.35
N LEU A 87 3.54 1.86 0.11
CA LEU A 87 3.49 2.72 -1.08
C LEU A 87 2.30 3.71 -1.06
N ARG A 88 1.24 3.38 -0.33
CA ARG A 88 0.03 4.21 -0.19
C ARG A 88 -0.02 5.00 1.11
N ASN A 89 1.03 4.98 1.92
CA ASN A 89 1.04 5.68 3.20
C ASN A 89 1.71 7.04 3.08
N PRO A 90 0.98 8.17 3.21
CA PRO A 90 1.50 9.53 3.09
C PRO A 90 2.53 9.88 4.18
N MET A 91 2.60 9.12 5.28
CA MET A 91 3.60 9.35 6.32
C MET A 91 5.03 9.21 5.79
N TYR A 92 5.27 8.39 4.78
CA TYR A 92 6.59 8.30 4.15
C TYR A 92 6.99 9.56 3.37
N ALA A 93 6.00 10.40 3.02
CA ALA A 93 6.22 11.73 2.45
C ALA A 93 6.20 12.86 3.51
N GLY A 94 6.37 12.53 4.79
CA GLY A 94 6.40 13.51 5.87
C GLY A 94 5.04 14.14 6.19
N VAL A 95 3.94 13.57 5.70
CA VAL A 95 2.59 14.10 5.84
C VAL A 95 1.81 13.31 6.88
N TYR A 96 1.43 13.98 7.97
CA TYR A 96 0.51 13.40 8.94
C TYR A 96 -0.93 13.52 8.46
N VAL A 97 -1.66 12.41 8.51
CA VAL A 97 -3.06 12.36 8.07
C VAL A 97 -3.94 11.65 9.10
N PHE A 98 -5.08 12.27 9.40
CA PHE A 98 -6.09 11.67 10.27
C PHE A 98 -7.46 11.65 9.57
N GLY A 99 -8.26 10.59 9.83
CA GLY A 99 -9.61 10.46 9.28
C GLY A 99 -9.68 9.91 7.85
N ARG A 100 -8.55 9.45 7.29
CA ARG A 100 -8.48 8.87 5.93
C ARG A 100 -9.32 7.61 5.74
N HIS A 101 -9.65 6.91 6.81
CA HIS A 101 -10.45 5.68 6.79
C HIS A 101 -11.67 5.81 7.71
N PRO A 102 -12.64 6.68 7.39
CA PRO A 102 -13.85 6.78 8.19
C PRO A 102 -14.65 5.48 8.15
N VAL A 103 -15.31 5.19 9.26
CA VAL A 103 -16.30 4.10 9.31
C VAL A 103 -17.65 4.69 8.92
N ARG A 104 -18.26 4.14 7.88
CA ARG A 104 -19.63 4.47 7.45
C ARG A 104 -20.56 3.32 7.80
N THR A 105 -21.76 3.67 8.21
CA THR A 105 -22.84 2.71 8.39
C THR A 105 -23.59 2.60 7.07
N VAL A 106 -23.68 1.41 6.52
CA VAL A 106 -24.38 1.12 5.25
C VAL A 106 -25.42 0.02 5.46
N LEU A 107 -26.53 0.11 4.74
CA LEU A 107 -27.53 -0.94 4.71
C LEU A 107 -27.22 -1.87 3.52
N VAL A 108 -26.94 -3.15 3.80
CA VAL A 108 -26.68 -4.17 2.79
C VAL A 108 -27.58 -5.35 3.09
N ASP A 109 -28.41 -5.73 2.12
CA ASP A 109 -29.38 -6.84 2.24
C ASP A 109 -30.28 -6.73 3.49
N GLY A 110 -30.78 -5.53 3.77
CA GLY A 110 -31.64 -5.25 4.93
C GLY A 110 -30.91 -5.27 6.30
N ARG A 111 -29.57 -5.40 6.32
CA ARG A 111 -28.76 -5.43 7.55
C ARG A 111 -27.82 -4.21 7.62
N ILE A 112 -27.77 -3.62 8.79
CA ILE A 112 -26.83 -2.52 9.08
C ILE A 112 -25.42 -3.09 9.22
N ARG A 113 -24.50 -2.62 8.37
CA ARG A 113 -23.06 -2.97 8.44
C ARG A 113 -22.21 -1.70 8.60
N ARG A 114 -21.17 -1.81 9.41
CA ARG A 114 -20.12 -0.81 9.49
C ARG A 114 -19.01 -1.15 8.51
N VAL A 115 -18.81 -0.28 7.53
CA VAL A 115 -17.79 -0.45 6.50
C VAL A 115 -16.75 0.64 6.64
N ARG A 116 -15.47 0.26 6.67
CA ARG A 116 -14.36 1.21 6.61
C ARG A 116 -14.16 1.63 5.17
N VAL A 117 -14.35 2.90 4.88
CA VAL A 117 -14.19 3.49 3.55
C VAL A 117 -12.87 4.24 3.52
N ARG A 118 -12.07 4.02 2.46
CA ARG A 118 -10.85 4.80 2.26
C ARG A 118 -11.16 6.04 1.43
N ILE A 119 -10.67 7.18 1.88
CA ILE A 119 -10.68 8.44 1.13
C ILE A 119 -9.34 8.54 0.39
N ASP A 120 -9.38 8.38 -0.94
CA ASP A 120 -8.17 8.43 -1.77
C ASP A 120 -7.75 9.85 -2.13
N GLU A 121 -8.72 10.78 -2.23
CA GLU A 121 -8.48 12.18 -2.56
C GLU A 121 -7.88 12.94 -1.37
N PRO A 122 -6.63 13.46 -1.49
CA PRO A 122 -5.96 14.17 -0.39
C PRO A 122 -6.68 15.44 0.10
N SER A 123 -7.40 16.12 -0.78
CA SER A 123 -8.17 17.33 -0.45
C SER A 123 -9.38 17.04 0.45
N ALA A 124 -9.88 15.82 0.40
CA ALA A 124 -11.02 15.35 1.19
C ALA A 124 -10.62 14.78 2.56
N TRP A 125 -9.34 14.77 2.92
CA TRP A 125 -8.90 14.27 4.22
C TRP A 125 -9.25 15.26 5.34
N PRO A 126 -9.88 14.80 6.42
CA PRO A 126 -10.32 15.70 7.51
C PRO A 126 -9.19 16.46 8.21
N VAL A 127 -8.00 15.84 8.30
CA VAL A 127 -6.79 16.47 8.81
C VAL A 127 -5.61 16.04 7.97
N ARG A 128 -4.86 17.02 7.47
CA ARG A 128 -3.59 16.87 6.77
C ARG A 128 -2.62 17.92 7.30
N LEU A 129 -1.46 17.48 7.76
CA LEU A 129 -0.36 18.34 8.18
C LEU A 129 0.86 17.99 7.35
N ASP A 130 1.28 18.92 6.50
CA ASP A 130 2.47 18.74 5.68
C ASP A 130 3.72 19.02 6.52
N LYS A 131 4.84 18.38 6.17
CA LYS A 131 6.13 18.51 6.86
C LYS A 131 6.04 18.24 8.37
N ALA A 132 5.16 17.33 8.77
CA ALA A 132 4.95 17.00 10.17
C ALA A 132 6.10 16.22 10.80
N HIS A 133 6.91 15.55 9.99
CA HIS A 133 8.06 14.74 10.41
C HIS A 133 9.03 14.53 9.23
N ALA A 134 10.18 13.94 9.47
CA ALA A 134 11.16 13.62 8.44
C ALA A 134 10.57 12.61 7.43
N ALA A 135 10.89 12.79 6.15
CA ALA A 135 10.33 12.02 5.04
C ALA A 135 11.38 11.08 4.41
N TYR A 136 10.94 9.95 3.86
CA TYR A 136 11.72 9.06 2.99
C TYR A 136 11.62 9.46 1.53
N ILE A 137 10.47 9.99 1.12
CA ILE A 137 10.17 10.38 -0.26
C ILE A 137 9.52 11.77 -0.28
N THR A 138 9.52 12.42 -1.43
CA THR A 138 8.81 13.68 -1.61
C THR A 138 7.29 13.46 -1.77
N TRP A 139 6.51 14.52 -1.60
CA TRP A 139 5.06 14.46 -1.83
C TRP A 139 4.74 14.10 -3.29
N GLU A 140 5.48 14.64 -4.25
CA GLU A 140 5.33 14.37 -5.67
C GLU A 140 5.58 12.89 -5.98
N THR A 141 6.62 12.29 -5.38
CA THR A 141 6.90 10.86 -5.48
C THR A 141 5.75 10.02 -4.91
N TYR A 142 5.19 10.43 -3.77
CA TYR A 142 4.02 9.75 -3.19
C TYR A 142 2.80 9.79 -4.12
N VAL A 143 2.51 10.95 -4.71
CA VAL A 143 1.38 11.11 -5.66
C VAL A 143 1.60 10.21 -6.87
N SER A 144 2.77 10.27 -7.50
CA SER A 144 3.14 9.42 -8.64
C SER A 144 3.02 7.92 -8.31
N ASN A 145 3.46 7.51 -7.11
CA ASN A 145 3.30 6.14 -6.63
C ASN A 145 1.82 5.73 -6.53
N CYS A 146 0.97 6.61 -6.03
CA CYS A 146 -0.46 6.35 -5.92
C CYS A 146 -1.13 6.23 -7.29
N GLU A 147 -0.76 7.07 -8.26
CA GLU A 147 -1.24 7.03 -9.64
C GLU A 147 -0.83 5.72 -10.32
N LYS A 148 0.45 5.37 -10.26
CA LYS A 148 0.99 4.11 -10.77
C LYS A 148 0.28 2.89 -10.18
N LEU A 149 -0.01 2.90 -8.88
CA LEU A 149 -0.78 1.84 -8.22
C LEU A 149 -2.25 1.81 -8.66
N ARG A 150 -2.84 2.96 -9.00
CA ARG A 150 -4.22 3.05 -9.51
C ARG A 150 -4.33 2.47 -10.92
N GLU A 151 -3.40 2.84 -11.81
CA GLU A 151 -3.30 2.32 -13.17
C GLU A 151 -3.12 0.81 -13.19
N ASN A 152 -2.29 0.29 -12.29
CA ASN A 152 -2.04 -1.15 -12.14
C ASN A 152 -3.14 -1.92 -11.38
N THR A 153 -4.11 -1.21 -10.79
CA THR A 153 -5.22 -1.86 -10.12
C THR A 153 -6.26 -2.25 -11.17
N THR A 154 -6.41 -3.54 -11.41
CA THR A 154 -7.57 -4.07 -12.11
C THR A 154 -8.81 -3.79 -11.28
N GLN A 155 -9.66 -2.89 -11.75
CA GLN A 155 -10.94 -2.63 -11.11
C GLN A 155 -11.78 -3.92 -11.19
N ALA A 156 -11.95 -4.58 -10.07
CA ALA A 156 -12.96 -5.60 -9.90
C ALA A 156 -14.34 -4.93 -10.11
N GLY A 157 -14.94 -5.12 -11.27
CA GLY A 157 -16.23 -4.51 -11.63
C GLY A 157 -16.28 -3.96 -13.06
N ARG A 158 -15.16 -3.60 -13.67
CA ARG A 158 -15.10 -3.38 -15.12
C ARG A 158 -14.35 -4.55 -15.73
N ALA A 159 -15.10 -5.40 -16.42
CA ALA A 159 -14.63 -6.50 -17.26
C ALA A 159 -13.11 -6.75 -17.21
N THR A 160 -12.70 -7.56 -16.24
CA THR A 160 -11.55 -8.45 -16.29
C THR A 160 -10.52 -8.17 -17.38
N ARG A 161 -9.70 -7.18 -17.19
CA ARG A 161 -8.38 -7.15 -17.82
C ARG A 161 -7.36 -7.17 -16.69
N GLY A 162 -7.10 -8.38 -16.17
CA GLY A 162 -5.86 -8.60 -15.44
C GLY A 162 -4.69 -8.24 -16.34
N ALA A 163 -3.61 -7.66 -15.78
CA ALA A 163 -2.38 -7.52 -16.51
C ALA A 163 -2.09 -8.84 -17.23
N PRO A 164 -1.61 -8.81 -18.49
CA PRO A 164 -1.26 -10.03 -19.22
C PRO A 164 -0.40 -10.90 -18.33
N ARG A 165 -0.89 -12.07 -17.96
CA ARG A 165 -0.10 -13.04 -17.22
C ARG A 165 0.79 -13.71 -18.25
N GLU A 166 2.10 -13.61 -18.09
CA GLU A 166 3.01 -14.51 -18.75
C GLU A 166 2.68 -15.95 -18.30
N GLY A 167 2.04 -16.70 -19.14
CA GLY A 167 1.64 -18.08 -18.90
C GLY A 167 1.35 -18.77 -20.22
N SER A 168 1.36 -20.09 -20.22
CA SER A 168 1.17 -20.97 -21.40
C SER A 168 -0.20 -20.82 -22.10
N ALA A 169 -1.12 -20.02 -21.57
CA ALA A 169 -2.45 -19.77 -22.14
C ALA A 169 -2.60 -18.28 -22.54
N LEU A 170 -1.95 -17.87 -23.62
CA LEU A 170 -1.99 -16.51 -24.19
C LEU A 170 -3.41 -15.97 -24.45
N LEU A 171 -4.39 -16.85 -24.68
CA LEU A 171 -5.78 -16.48 -24.99
C LEU A 171 -6.74 -16.56 -23.81
N ALA A 172 -6.26 -16.89 -22.61
CA ALA A 172 -7.11 -16.96 -21.43
C ALA A 172 -7.74 -15.59 -21.09
N GLY A 173 -9.07 -15.54 -21.10
CA GLY A 173 -9.83 -14.31 -20.84
C GLY A 173 -10.02 -13.38 -22.05
N VAL A 174 -9.39 -13.68 -23.21
CA VAL A 174 -9.54 -12.94 -24.46
C VAL A 174 -10.46 -13.68 -25.42
N ALA A 175 -10.34 -15.00 -25.52
CA ALA A 175 -11.19 -15.82 -26.39
C ALA A 175 -12.60 -15.98 -25.80
N ILE A 176 -13.59 -15.83 -26.64
CA ILE A 176 -15.01 -16.02 -26.33
C ILE A 176 -15.48 -17.29 -27.04
N CYS A 177 -16.15 -18.18 -26.29
CA CYS A 177 -16.74 -19.39 -26.89
C CYS A 177 -17.85 -19.01 -27.88
N GLY A 178 -17.69 -19.38 -29.14
CA GLY A 178 -18.69 -19.10 -30.20
C GLY A 178 -20.05 -19.78 -29.97
N ARG A 179 -20.12 -20.77 -29.07
CA ARG A 179 -21.34 -21.51 -28.79
C ARG A 179 -22.16 -20.95 -27.61
N CYS A 180 -21.50 -20.47 -26.56
CA CYS A 180 -22.16 -20.04 -25.32
C CYS A 180 -21.79 -18.62 -24.86
N GLY A 181 -20.97 -17.90 -25.62
CA GLY A 181 -20.58 -16.52 -25.31
C GLY A 181 -19.71 -16.34 -24.06
N ARG A 182 -19.31 -17.42 -23.36
CA ARG A 182 -18.47 -17.34 -22.17
C ARG A 182 -17.01 -17.17 -22.56
N ARG A 183 -16.29 -16.38 -21.78
CA ARG A 183 -14.84 -16.25 -21.91
C ARG A 183 -14.13 -17.51 -21.46
N THR A 184 -13.09 -17.91 -22.19
CA THR A 184 -12.27 -19.09 -21.84
C THR A 184 -11.44 -18.80 -20.59
N SER A 185 -11.44 -19.70 -19.62
CA SER A 185 -10.53 -19.71 -18.48
C SER A 185 -9.58 -20.90 -18.63
N ALA A 186 -8.28 -20.68 -18.35
CA ALA A 186 -7.35 -21.78 -18.24
C ALA A 186 -7.59 -22.48 -16.90
N ALA A 187 -8.15 -23.68 -16.92
CA ALA A 187 -8.18 -24.56 -15.77
C ALA A 187 -6.78 -25.16 -15.61
N ALA A 188 -6.08 -24.84 -14.50
CA ALA A 188 -4.91 -25.61 -14.12
C ALA A 188 -5.37 -27.01 -13.74
N ARG A 189 -4.99 -28.01 -14.54
CA ARG A 189 -5.04 -29.41 -14.10
C ARG A 189 -3.79 -29.65 -13.26
N SER A 190 -3.99 -29.95 -11.99
CA SER A 190 -3.00 -30.55 -11.09
C SER A 190 -2.60 -31.93 -11.57
#